data_758502a9420a9d9e50d4313d21236c08
#
_entry.id   758502a9420a9d9e50d4313d21236c08
#
_cell.length_a   1.000
_cell.length_b   1.000
_cell.length_c   1.000
_cell.angle_alpha   90.00
_cell.angle_beta   90.00
_cell.angle_gamma   90.00
#
_symmetry.space_group_name_H-M   'P 1'
#
loop_
_entity.id
_entity.type
_entity.pdbx_description
1 polymer ?
#
loop_
_entity_poly.entity_id
_entity_poly.type
_entity_poly.pdbx_seq_one_letter_code
_entity_poly.pdbx_strand_id
1 'polypeptide(L)'
;MTMEKFSRQQAPDGPAVTIRKNGSICINSKAIEQFDLKKVRYVALYFDSEESLIGIKPSEEKDSTAFRVVRERGRTFTVSCQSFLKSIQFPYKEGSKIYRAGWDEKGKMILVKIG
;
A
#
# COMPACT_ATOMS: atom_id res chain seq x y z
N MET A 1 25.55 -24.38 4.70
CA MET A 1 24.64 -23.27 4.98
C MET A 1 25.11 -22.01 4.25
N THR A 2 24.24 -21.42 3.49
CA THR A 2 24.54 -20.18 2.76
C THR A 2 24.04 -19.00 3.57
N MET A 3 24.92 -18.06 3.83
CA MET A 3 24.53 -16.83 4.53
C MET A 3 24.34 -15.71 3.53
N GLU A 4 23.19 -15.07 3.59
CA GLU A 4 22.89 -13.93 2.75
C GLU A 4 23.20 -12.63 3.50
N LYS A 5 23.68 -11.67 2.75
CA LYS A 5 23.91 -10.34 3.28
C LYS A 5 22.65 -9.51 3.15
N PHE A 6 22.16 -9.02 4.28
CA PHE A 6 20.97 -8.17 4.27
C PHE A 6 21.36 -6.70 4.28
N SER A 7 20.64 -5.94 3.47
CA SER A 7 20.73 -4.49 3.46
C SER A 7 19.60 -3.93 4.34
N ARG A 8 19.87 -2.83 5.04
CA ARG A 8 18.84 -2.16 5.84
C ARG A 8 17.69 -1.63 5.00
N GLN A 9 17.93 -1.44 3.71
CA GLN A 9 16.94 -0.90 2.78
C GLN A 9 16.43 -1.97 1.82
N GLN A 10 16.64 -3.22 2.16
CA GLN A 10 16.21 -4.30 1.28
C GLN A 10 14.68 -4.33 1.20
N ALA A 11 14.17 -4.00 0.03
CA ALA A 11 12.75 -4.06 -0.25
C ALA A 11 12.40 -5.42 -0.85
N PRO A 12 11.13 -5.88 -0.73
CA PRO A 12 10.68 -7.06 -1.45
C PRO A 12 10.83 -6.86 -2.95
N ASP A 13 11.23 -7.92 -3.65
CA ASP A 13 11.20 -7.92 -5.10
C ASP A 13 9.74 -7.93 -5.57
N GLY A 14 9.44 -7.14 -6.59
CA GLY A 14 8.11 -7.08 -7.16
C GLY A 14 7.20 -6.06 -6.49
N PRO A 15 5.87 -6.28 -6.56
CA PRO A 15 4.91 -5.33 -6.02
C PRO A 15 5.08 -5.15 -4.51
N ALA A 16 5.11 -3.89 -4.08
CA ALA A 16 5.28 -3.54 -2.67
C ALA A 16 4.56 -2.24 -2.33
N VAL A 17 4.22 -2.13 -1.05
CA VAL A 17 3.58 -0.95 -0.49
C VAL A 17 4.39 -0.51 0.72
N THR A 18 4.68 0.77 0.81
CA THR A 18 5.37 1.35 1.96
C THR A 18 4.39 2.17 2.77
N ILE A 19 4.27 1.87 4.06
CA ILE A 19 3.50 2.72 4.96
C ILE A 19 4.50 3.66 5.62
N ARG A 20 4.37 4.94 5.33
CA ARG A 20 5.32 5.96 5.76
C ARG A 20 4.95 6.56 7.11
N LYS A 21 5.96 7.00 7.84
CA LYS A 21 5.76 7.59 9.17
C LYS A 21 4.97 8.90 9.13
N ASN A 22 4.78 9.50 7.96
CA ASN A 22 3.95 10.69 7.81
C ASN A 22 2.45 10.38 7.65
N GLY A 23 2.09 9.10 7.67
CA GLY A 23 0.69 8.71 7.54
C GLY A 23 0.22 8.53 6.10
N SER A 24 1.12 8.26 5.19
CA SER A 24 0.78 7.96 3.80
C SER A 24 1.16 6.53 3.42
N ILE A 25 0.54 6.04 2.36
CA ILE A 25 0.85 4.74 1.76
C ILE A 25 1.41 5.01 0.37
N CYS A 26 2.56 4.42 0.07
CA CYS A 26 3.20 4.54 -1.22
C CYS A 26 3.14 3.18 -1.95
N ILE A 27 2.60 3.18 -3.16
CA ILE A 27 2.49 1.99 -4.00
C ILE A 27 3.60 2.07 -5.05
N ASN A 28 4.44 1.04 -5.12
CA ASN A 28 5.61 1.09 -6.01
C ASN A 28 5.23 0.85 -7.49
N SER A 29 6.18 1.14 -8.39
CA SER A 29 5.95 1.00 -9.82
C SER A 29 5.67 -0.43 -10.26
N LYS A 30 6.25 -1.41 -9.57
CA LYS A 30 5.99 -2.82 -9.86
C LYS A 30 4.53 -3.19 -9.65
N ALA A 31 3.93 -2.71 -8.55
CA ALA A 31 2.51 -2.93 -8.26
C ALA A 31 1.64 -2.22 -9.30
N ILE A 32 2.00 -0.98 -9.65
CA ILE A 32 1.24 -0.21 -10.64
C ILE A 32 1.22 -0.92 -11.99
N GLU A 33 2.35 -1.47 -12.42
CA GLU A 33 2.44 -2.20 -13.69
C GLU A 33 1.72 -3.54 -13.60
N GLN A 34 2.02 -4.33 -12.58
CA GLN A 34 1.50 -5.70 -12.48
C GLN A 34 0.00 -5.75 -12.26
N PHE A 35 -0.55 -4.81 -11.52
CA PHE A 35 -1.98 -4.77 -11.21
C PHE A 35 -2.76 -3.79 -12.09
N ASP A 36 -2.10 -3.26 -13.12
CA ASP A 36 -2.72 -2.35 -14.11
C ASP A 36 -3.39 -1.14 -13.46
N LEU A 37 -2.62 -0.39 -12.67
CA LEU A 37 -3.14 0.74 -11.90
C LEU A 37 -2.86 2.11 -12.52
N LYS A 38 -2.39 2.16 -13.75
CA LYS A 38 -1.94 3.42 -14.38
C LYS A 38 -3.00 4.51 -14.44
N LYS A 39 -4.26 4.12 -14.58
CA LYS A 39 -5.37 5.07 -14.71
C LYS A 39 -6.09 5.32 -13.39
N VAL A 40 -5.65 4.73 -12.32
CA VAL A 40 -6.31 4.84 -11.02
C VAL A 40 -6.13 6.24 -10.46
N ARG A 41 -7.22 6.84 -10.00
CA ARG A 41 -7.22 8.19 -9.40
C ARG A 41 -7.60 8.16 -7.92
N TYR A 42 -8.35 7.16 -7.51
CA TYR A 42 -8.86 7.04 -6.15
C TYR A 42 -8.74 5.61 -5.67
N VAL A 43 -8.65 5.43 -4.37
CA VAL A 43 -8.67 4.11 -3.75
C VAL A 43 -9.60 4.14 -2.55
N ALA A 44 -10.27 3.02 -2.31
CA ALA A 44 -10.97 2.78 -1.06
C ALA A 44 -10.08 1.91 -0.17
N LEU A 45 -10.07 2.17 1.12
CA LEU A 45 -9.23 1.44 2.06
C LEU A 45 -10.09 0.60 2.98
N TYR A 46 -9.67 -0.64 3.17
CA TYR A 46 -10.36 -1.63 4.00
C TYR A 46 -9.38 -2.24 5.00
N PHE A 47 -9.89 -2.72 6.10
CA PHE A 47 -9.06 -3.41 7.08
C PHE A 47 -9.77 -4.65 7.63
N ASP A 48 -9.06 -5.77 7.61
CA ASP A 48 -9.49 -7.02 8.23
C ASP A 48 -8.65 -7.22 9.49
N SER A 49 -9.26 -7.01 10.65
CA SER A 49 -8.55 -7.10 11.93
C SER A 49 -8.18 -8.54 12.29
N GLU A 50 -8.93 -9.52 11.85
CA GLU A 50 -8.63 -10.92 12.15
C GLU A 50 -7.38 -11.40 11.42
N GLU A 51 -7.24 -11.00 10.16
CA GLU A 51 -6.10 -11.40 9.33
C GLU A 51 -4.99 -10.37 9.30
N SER A 52 -5.19 -9.21 9.90
CA SER A 52 -4.25 -8.08 9.85
C SER A 52 -3.92 -7.70 8.41
N LEU A 53 -4.97 -7.54 7.60
CA LEU A 53 -4.85 -7.19 6.19
C LEU A 53 -5.40 -5.81 5.92
N ILE A 54 -4.64 -5.01 5.17
CA ILE A 54 -5.14 -3.78 4.58
C ILE A 54 -5.50 -4.09 3.14
N GLY A 55 -6.72 -3.69 2.73
CA GLY A 55 -7.15 -3.77 1.35
C GLY A 55 -7.13 -2.39 0.72
N ILE A 56 -6.52 -2.27 -0.45
CA ILE A 56 -6.47 -1.03 -1.22
C ILE A 56 -7.18 -1.29 -2.53
N LYS A 57 -8.42 -0.81 -2.63
CA LYS A 57 -9.25 -1.06 -3.80
C LYS A 57 -9.20 0.12 -4.77
N PRO A 58 -8.60 -0.07 -5.95
CA PRO A 58 -8.55 1.00 -6.94
C PRO A 58 -9.93 1.39 -7.44
N SER A 59 -10.12 2.69 -7.68
CA SER A 59 -11.34 3.22 -8.25
C SER A 59 -11.01 4.35 -9.20
N GLU A 60 -11.77 4.47 -10.28
CA GLU A 60 -11.64 5.59 -11.19
C GLU A 60 -12.60 6.71 -10.82
N GLU A 61 -13.57 6.41 -9.96
CA GLU A 61 -14.61 7.35 -9.57
C GLU A 61 -14.41 7.83 -8.13
N LYS A 62 -14.69 9.10 -7.92
CA LYS A 62 -14.66 9.69 -6.59
C LYS A 62 -15.97 9.42 -5.87
N ASP A 63 -15.87 8.90 -4.64
CA ASP A 63 -17.00 8.84 -3.73
C ASP A 63 -16.60 9.40 -2.36
N SER A 64 -17.54 9.46 -1.43
CA SER A 64 -17.31 10.08 -0.12
C SER A 64 -16.27 9.35 0.74
N THR A 65 -15.97 8.09 0.42
CA THR A 65 -15.03 7.27 1.20
C THR A 65 -13.69 7.09 0.51
N ALA A 66 -13.54 7.62 -0.70
CA ALA A 66 -12.34 7.40 -1.49
C ALA A 66 -11.21 8.34 -1.11
N PHE A 67 -9.99 7.83 -1.19
CA PHE A 67 -8.77 8.60 -1.00
C PHE A 67 -8.16 8.91 -2.35
N ARG A 68 -7.67 10.13 -2.51
CA ARG A 68 -7.04 10.55 -3.76
C ARG A 68 -5.64 9.97 -3.90
N VAL A 69 -5.33 9.48 -5.10
CA VAL A 69 -3.99 9.00 -5.45
C VAL A 69 -3.19 10.16 -6.03
N VAL A 70 -2.00 10.38 -5.49
CA VAL A 70 -1.06 11.39 -6.00
C VAL A 70 0.08 10.66 -6.68
N ARG A 71 0.37 11.04 -7.93
CA ARG A 71 1.48 10.47 -8.68
C ARG A 71 2.76 11.20 -8.31
N GLU A 72 3.79 10.44 -7.93
CA GLU A 72 5.07 11.01 -7.57
C GLU A 72 6.14 10.63 -8.58
N ARG A 73 7.30 11.26 -8.45
CA ARG A 73 8.46 10.93 -9.27
C ARG A 73 8.83 9.46 -9.05
N GLY A 74 9.40 8.83 -10.09
CA GLY A 74 9.75 7.43 -10.02
C GLY A 74 8.59 6.50 -10.28
N ARG A 75 7.48 7.04 -10.76
CA ARG A 75 6.27 6.27 -11.12
C ARG A 75 5.66 5.53 -9.93
N THR A 76 5.66 6.17 -8.78
CA THR A 76 4.99 5.66 -7.60
C THR A 76 3.70 6.44 -7.36
N PHE A 77 2.78 5.80 -6.62
CA PHE A 77 1.53 6.44 -6.21
C PHE A 77 1.55 6.60 -4.70
N THR A 78 1.10 7.76 -4.22
CA THR A 78 1.02 8.05 -2.80
C THR A 78 -0.42 8.38 -2.43
N VAL A 79 -0.87 7.81 -1.32
CA VAL A 79 -2.19 8.04 -0.75
C VAL A 79 -2.01 8.58 0.66
N SER A 80 -2.44 9.82 0.89
CA SER A 80 -2.43 10.38 2.24
C SER A 80 -3.64 9.84 2.99
N CYS A 81 -3.40 9.02 4.01
CA CYS A 81 -4.46 8.29 4.70
C CYS A 81 -4.23 8.20 6.20
N GLN A 82 -3.72 9.28 6.80
CA GLN A 82 -3.44 9.30 8.23
C GLN A 82 -4.66 8.92 9.07
N SER A 83 -5.83 9.42 8.70
CA SER A 83 -7.07 9.10 9.41
C SER A 83 -7.38 7.60 9.40
N PHE A 84 -7.16 6.94 8.28
CA PHE A 84 -7.35 5.50 8.17
C PHE A 84 -6.37 4.75 9.07
N LEU A 85 -5.08 5.11 9.01
CA LEU A 85 -4.06 4.44 9.82
C LEU A 85 -4.30 4.63 11.32
N LYS A 86 -4.79 5.80 11.71
CA LYS A 86 -5.19 6.04 13.10
C LYS A 86 -6.37 5.17 13.50
N SER A 87 -7.36 5.04 12.62
CA SER A 87 -8.57 4.27 12.92
C SER A 87 -8.28 2.79 13.15
N ILE A 88 -7.29 2.24 12.47
CA ILE A 88 -6.88 0.84 12.66
C ILE A 88 -5.76 0.70 13.69
N GLN A 89 -5.38 1.78 14.34
CA GLN A 89 -4.35 1.82 15.38
C GLN A 89 -2.98 1.33 14.88
N PHE A 90 -2.67 1.61 13.63
CA PHE A 90 -1.37 1.27 13.06
C PHE A 90 -0.30 2.28 13.54
N PRO A 91 0.82 1.81 14.11
CA PRO A 91 1.84 2.72 14.68
C PRO A 91 2.76 3.30 13.61
N TYR A 92 2.22 4.03 12.64
CA TYR A 92 3.00 4.54 11.51
C TYR A 92 4.08 5.54 11.91
N LYS A 93 3.88 6.25 13.02
CA LYS A 93 4.86 7.25 13.49
C LYS A 93 6.18 6.64 13.95
N GLU A 94 6.19 5.35 14.25
CA GLU A 94 7.41 4.66 14.72
C GLU A 94 8.42 4.45 13.61
N GLY A 95 8.03 4.58 12.37
CA GLY A 95 8.93 4.43 11.23
C GLY A 95 8.23 3.90 10.01
N SER A 96 8.83 4.13 8.86
CA SER A 96 8.31 3.63 7.59
C SER A 96 8.61 2.14 7.44
N LYS A 97 7.65 1.38 6.95
CA LYS A 97 7.78 -0.05 6.73
C LYS A 97 7.34 -0.44 5.34
N ILE A 98 8.03 -1.40 4.74
CA ILE A 98 7.74 -1.90 3.39
C ILE A 98 7.13 -3.29 3.51
N TYR A 99 6.04 -3.51 2.78
CA TYR A 99 5.32 -4.78 2.76
C TYR A 99 5.13 -5.27 1.34
N ARG A 100 5.09 -6.58 1.15
CA ARG A 100 4.69 -7.15 -0.13
C ARG A 100 3.23 -6.83 -0.40
N ALA A 101 2.93 -6.56 -1.67
CA ALA A 101 1.57 -6.31 -2.12
C ALA A 101 1.08 -7.49 -2.94
N GLY A 102 -0.02 -8.09 -2.53
CA GLY A 102 -0.69 -9.13 -3.29
C GLY A 102 -1.92 -8.58 -3.98
N TRP A 103 -2.47 -9.33 -4.90
CA TRP A 103 -3.69 -8.93 -5.61
C TRP A 103 -4.79 -9.95 -5.36
N ASP A 104 -5.96 -9.46 -4.94
CA ASP A 104 -7.15 -10.27 -4.76
C ASP A 104 -8.06 -10.11 -5.98
N GLU A 105 -8.15 -11.17 -6.80
CA GLU A 105 -8.97 -11.13 -8.01
C GLU A 105 -10.46 -11.00 -7.74
N LYS A 106 -10.94 -11.57 -6.65
CA LYS A 106 -12.36 -11.48 -6.30
C LYS A 106 -12.75 -10.08 -5.85
N GLY A 107 -11.95 -9.51 -4.98
CA GLY A 107 -12.20 -8.18 -4.45
C GLY A 107 -11.68 -7.05 -5.33
N LYS A 108 -10.85 -7.39 -6.33
CA LYS A 108 -10.20 -6.40 -7.20
C LYS A 108 -9.45 -5.37 -6.39
N MET A 109 -8.62 -5.82 -5.47
CA MET A 109 -7.89 -4.93 -4.58
C MET A 109 -6.50 -5.47 -4.24
N ILE A 110 -5.62 -4.54 -3.85
CA ILE A 110 -4.31 -4.89 -3.33
C ILE A 110 -4.50 -5.33 -1.88
N LEU A 111 -3.85 -6.44 -1.50
CA LEU A 111 -3.84 -6.90 -0.11
C LEU A 111 -2.44 -6.77 0.47
N VAL A 112 -2.36 -6.20 1.67
CA VAL A 112 -1.10 -5.98 2.39
C VAL A 112 -1.24 -6.55 3.79
N LYS A 113 -0.43 -7.55 4.10
CA LYS A 113 -0.43 -8.15 5.44
C LYS A 113 0.51 -7.37 6.36
N ILE A 114 -0.04 -6.78 7.42
CA ILE A 114 0.70 -5.90 8.32
C ILE A 114 0.98 -6.50 9.69
N GLY A 115 0.49 -7.69 9.94
CA GLY A 115 0.69 -8.34 11.23
C GLY A 115 1.18 -9.75 11.14
#